data_6dd27b4878504029338ba1b9df26febd
#
_entry.id   6dd27b4878504029338ba1b9df26febd
#
_cell.length_a   1.000
_cell.length_b   1.000
_cell.length_c   1.000
_cell.angle_alpha   90.00
_cell.angle_beta   90.00
_cell.angle_gamma   90.00
#
_symmetry.space_group_name_H-M   'P 1'
#
loop_
_entity.id
_entity.type
_entity.pdbx_description
1 polymer ?
#
loop_
_entity_poly.entity_id
_entity_poly.type
_entity_poly.pdbx_seq_one_letter_code
_entity_poly.pdbx_strand_id
1 'polypeptide(L)'
;IIPDIKIKGALVQLGDLKINRDNWDNKFIDENPFWCPDRDSIKSWKKKINSLIDEGDSCGAVIEIIAKNVPVGLGAPIYGKLDSDLGSAIMSINAVKGFEIGNGFDAASLKGSENSDEMRIKNNKPTFISNNSGGILGGISSGQDIIVRFAVKPTSSIRKERKTIDKSQNETAISTTGRHDPCVGIR
;
A
#
# COMPACT_ATOMS: atom_id res chain seq x y z
N ILE A 1 14.86 0.57 18.44
CA ILE A 1 13.57 -0.14 18.24
C ILE A 1 12.66 0.31 19.37
N ILE A 2 11.46 0.77 19.05
CA ILE A 2 10.44 1.16 20.04
C ILE A 2 9.58 -0.08 20.27
N PRO A 3 9.61 -0.70 21.47
CA PRO A 3 9.13 -2.07 21.67
C PRO A 3 7.61 -2.24 21.55
N ASP A 4 6.82 -1.18 21.75
CA ASP A 4 5.36 -1.26 21.77
C ASP A 4 4.69 -1.02 20.42
N ILE A 5 5.44 -0.60 19.40
CA ILE A 5 4.89 -0.39 18.05
C ILE A 5 4.58 -1.74 17.42
N LYS A 6 3.33 -1.88 16.93
CA LYS A 6 2.86 -3.04 16.18
C LYS A 6 2.62 -2.66 14.74
N ILE A 7 3.28 -3.34 13.81
CA ILE A 7 3.15 -3.08 12.37
C ILE A 7 2.41 -4.25 11.73
N LYS A 8 1.38 -3.95 10.95
CA LYS A 8 0.61 -4.93 10.16
C LYS A 8 0.48 -4.43 8.73
N GLY A 9 0.76 -5.31 7.78
CA GLY A 9 0.52 -5.07 6.36
C GLY A 9 -0.69 -5.84 5.87
N ALA A 10 -1.39 -5.30 4.87
CA ALA A 10 -2.50 -5.94 4.19
C ALA A 10 -2.50 -5.58 2.70
N LEU A 11 -2.85 -6.53 1.84
CA LEU A 11 -3.11 -6.26 0.43
C LEU A 11 -4.54 -5.71 0.31
N VAL A 12 -4.66 -4.47 -0.17
CA VAL A 12 -5.95 -3.76 -0.27
C VAL A 12 -6.46 -3.61 -1.70
N GLN A 13 -5.60 -3.91 -2.68
CA GLN A 13 -5.96 -3.94 -4.09
C GLN A 13 -5.09 -4.92 -4.87
N LEU A 14 -5.72 -5.70 -5.74
CA LEU A 14 -5.09 -6.63 -6.68
C LEU A 14 -5.49 -6.28 -8.11
N GLY A 15 -4.56 -5.73 -8.89
CA GLY A 15 -4.87 -5.18 -10.21
C GLY A 15 -5.94 -4.07 -10.11
N ASP A 16 -7.07 -4.29 -10.76
CA ASP A 16 -8.25 -3.42 -10.74
C ASP A 16 -9.25 -3.70 -9.60
N LEU A 17 -9.04 -4.77 -8.83
CA LEU A 17 -9.96 -5.22 -7.78
C LEU A 17 -9.56 -4.66 -6.42
N LYS A 18 -10.35 -3.76 -5.86
CA LYS A 18 -10.18 -3.23 -4.50
C LYS A 18 -11.03 -4.01 -3.51
N ILE A 19 -10.59 -4.05 -2.25
CA ILE A 19 -11.39 -4.57 -1.13
C ILE A 19 -12.60 -3.67 -0.85
N ASN A 20 -13.62 -4.23 -0.18
CA ASN A 20 -14.58 -3.42 0.55
C ASN A 20 -14.03 -3.16 1.96
N ARG A 21 -13.78 -1.89 2.29
CA ARG A 21 -13.20 -1.50 3.59
C ARG A 21 -14.12 -1.78 4.78
N ASP A 22 -15.43 -1.84 4.57
CA ASP A 22 -16.39 -2.18 5.62
C ASP A 22 -16.25 -3.63 6.11
N ASN A 23 -15.64 -4.50 5.27
CA ASN A 23 -15.39 -5.91 5.57
C ASN A 23 -14.02 -6.15 6.22
N TRP A 24 -13.32 -5.11 6.70
CA TRP A 24 -11.96 -5.23 7.22
C TRP A 24 -11.88 -6.12 8.47
N ASP A 25 -11.21 -7.27 8.33
CA ASP A 25 -10.94 -8.22 9.41
C ASP A 25 -9.43 -8.43 9.60
N ASN A 26 -8.87 -7.86 10.69
CA ASN A 26 -7.46 -7.97 11.01
C ASN A 26 -6.97 -9.41 11.24
N LYS A 27 -7.85 -10.31 11.71
CA LYS A 27 -7.49 -11.72 11.95
C LYS A 27 -7.39 -12.48 10.63
N PHE A 28 -8.29 -12.18 9.72
CA PHE A 28 -8.36 -12.86 8.43
C PHE A 28 -7.15 -12.57 7.54
N ILE A 29 -6.42 -11.48 7.73
CA ILE A 29 -5.21 -11.15 6.96
C ILE A 29 -4.23 -12.32 6.93
N ASP A 30 -3.98 -12.97 8.07
CA ASP A 30 -3.01 -14.05 8.19
C ASP A 30 -3.58 -15.43 7.79
N GLU A 31 -4.89 -15.52 7.54
CA GLU A 31 -5.59 -16.78 7.27
C GLU A 31 -5.72 -17.09 5.77
N ASN A 32 -5.27 -16.20 4.89
CA ASN A 32 -5.43 -16.36 3.45
C ASN A 32 -4.14 -16.04 2.67
N PRO A 33 -3.96 -16.62 1.47
CA PRO A 33 -2.71 -16.50 0.71
C PRO A 33 -2.48 -15.11 0.10
N PHE A 34 -3.42 -14.20 0.23
CA PHE A 34 -3.33 -12.84 -0.33
C PHE A 34 -3.03 -11.78 0.72
N TRP A 35 -2.97 -12.13 2.00
CA TRP A 35 -2.89 -11.14 3.10
C TRP A 35 -4.01 -10.10 3.01
N CYS A 36 -5.18 -10.51 2.52
CA CYS A 36 -6.33 -9.67 2.28
C CYS A 36 -7.19 -9.57 3.53
N PRO A 37 -7.62 -8.37 3.95
CA PRO A 37 -8.49 -8.21 5.11
C PRO A 37 -9.98 -8.49 4.82
N ASP A 38 -10.37 -8.63 3.55
CA ASP A 38 -11.75 -8.80 3.10
C ASP A 38 -11.99 -10.22 2.56
N ARG A 39 -12.82 -11.00 3.29
CA ARG A 39 -13.16 -12.39 2.92
C ARG A 39 -13.85 -12.48 1.57
N ASP A 40 -14.70 -11.52 1.25
CA ASP A 40 -15.52 -11.55 0.02
C ASP A 40 -14.67 -11.33 -1.23
N SER A 41 -13.56 -10.61 -1.11
CA SER A 41 -12.62 -10.36 -2.20
C SER A 41 -11.83 -11.60 -2.65
N ILE A 42 -11.67 -12.62 -1.80
CA ILE A 42 -10.78 -13.76 -2.07
C ILE A 42 -11.17 -14.53 -3.34
N LYS A 43 -12.46 -14.75 -3.55
CA LYS A 43 -12.95 -15.51 -4.72
C LYS A 43 -12.62 -14.79 -6.03
N SER A 44 -12.85 -13.51 -6.10
CA SER A 44 -12.58 -12.67 -7.28
C SER A 44 -11.08 -12.55 -7.53
N TRP A 45 -10.27 -12.40 -6.47
CA TRP A 45 -8.83 -12.32 -6.57
C TRP A 45 -8.18 -13.63 -7.05
N LYS A 46 -8.65 -14.78 -6.54
CA LYS A 46 -8.22 -16.09 -7.07
C LYS A 46 -8.52 -16.24 -8.56
N LYS A 47 -9.73 -15.84 -8.98
CA LYS A 47 -10.12 -15.88 -10.40
C LYS A 47 -9.20 -14.99 -11.24
N LYS A 48 -8.90 -13.77 -10.77
CA LYS A 48 -7.99 -12.82 -11.45
C LYS A 48 -6.59 -13.39 -11.61
N ILE A 49 -6.01 -13.95 -10.54
CA ILE A 49 -4.67 -14.55 -10.58
C ILE A 49 -4.61 -15.73 -11.53
N ASN A 50 -5.61 -16.62 -11.51
CA ASN A 50 -5.66 -17.76 -12.43
C ASN A 50 -5.73 -17.30 -13.89
N SER A 51 -6.58 -16.32 -14.21
CA SER A 51 -6.65 -15.73 -15.55
C SER A 51 -5.29 -15.18 -16.00
N LEU A 52 -4.58 -14.46 -15.13
CA LEU A 52 -3.26 -13.92 -15.45
C LEU A 52 -2.20 -14.99 -15.67
N ILE A 53 -2.28 -16.11 -14.91
CA ILE A 53 -1.40 -17.27 -15.12
C ILE A 53 -1.65 -17.90 -16.49
N ASP A 54 -2.91 -18.12 -16.84
CA ASP A 54 -3.32 -18.72 -18.12
C ASP A 54 -2.92 -17.81 -19.29
N GLU A 55 -3.06 -16.51 -19.14
CA GLU A 55 -2.69 -15.52 -20.13
C GLU A 55 -1.17 -15.27 -20.23
N GLY A 56 -0.38 -15.75 -19.27
CA GLY A 56 1.05 -15.45 -19.16
C GLY A 56 1.33 -13.96 -18.85
N ASP A 57 0.41 -13.30 -18.15
CA ASP A 57 0.44 -11.86 -17.82
C ASP A 57 0.58 -11.61 -16.31
N SER A 58 0.61 -10.35 -15.89
CA SER A 58 0.73 -9.97 -14.48
C SER A 58 -0.11 -8.74 -14.15
N CYS A 59 -0.36 -8.52 -12.87
CA CYS A 59 -0.95 -7.29 -12.36
C CYS A 59 -0.13 -6.69 -11.22
N GLY A 60 -0.40 -5.41 -10.95
CA GLY A 60 0.11 -4.71 -9.78
C GLY A 60 -0.76 -4.94 -8.55
N ALA A 61 -0.36 -4.30 -7.45
CA ALA A 61 -1.06 -4.37 -6.18
C ALA A 61 -0.92 -3.06 -5.41
N VAL A 62 -1.82 -2.83 -4.45
CA VAL A 62 -1.66 -1.80 -3.41
C VAL A 62 -1.61 -2.49 -2.06
N ILE A 63 -0.57 -2.18 -1.30
CA ILE A 63 -0.36 -2.67 0.05
C ILE A 63 -0.59 -1.50 1.01
N GLU A 64 -1.33 -1.75 2.08
CA GLU A 64 -1.50 -0.81 3.19
C GLU A 64 -0.76 -1.34 4.42
N ILE A 65 -0.01 -0.46 5.07
CA ILE A 65 0.66 -0.74 6.34
C ILE A 65 0.06 0.15 7.41
N ILE A 66 -0.28 -0.46 8.54
CA ILE A 66 -0.76 0.23 9.74
C ILE A 66 0.26 0.00 10.86
N ALA A 67 0.83 1.09 11.38
CA ALA A 67 1.65 1.03 12.58
C ALA A 67 0.86 1.59 13.77
N LYS A 68 0.61 0.73 14.76
CA LYS A 68 -0.14 1.07 15.99
C LYS A 68 0.79 1.36 17.15
N ASN A 69 0.28 2.08 18.16
CA ASN A 69 1.02 2.47 19.36
C ASN A 69 2.25 3.31 19.05
N VAL A 70 2.18 4.12 18.04
CA VAL A 70 3.27 5.03 17.69
C VAL A 70 3.27 6.20 18.68
N PRO A 71 4.40 6.49 19.37
CA PRO A 71 4.46 7.62 20.30
C PRO A 71 4.34 8.95 19.53
N VAL A 72 3.85 9.97 20.21
CA VAL A 72 3.89 11.35 19.72
C VAL A 72 5.34 11.83 19.61
N GLY A 73 5.67 12.59 18.57
CA GLY A 73 6.93 13.30 18.49
C GLY A 73 8.05 12.63 17.69
N LEU A 74 7.77 11.54 16.96
CA LEU A 74 8.74 10.97 16.02
C LEU A 74 8.80 11.81 14.75
N GLY A 75 10.00 12.04 14.25
CA GLY A 75 10.26 12.87 13.07
C GLY A 75 10.64 14.31 13.46
N ALA A 76 10.65 15.20 12.48
CA ALA A 76 11.01 16.60 12.65
C ALA A 76 10.25 17.49 11.65
N PRO A 77 10.09 18.81 11.92
CA PRO A 77 9.21 19.66 11.10
C PRO A 77 9.81 20.11 9.76
N ILE A 78 11.12 20.10 9.60
CA ILE A 78 11.81 20.65 8.41
C ILE A 78 12.67 19.59 7.72
N TYR A 79 13.65 19.03 8.43
CA TYR A 79 14.55 17.97 7.95
C TYR A 79 14.28 16.71 8.77
N GLY A 80 14.30 15.53 8.14
CA GLY A 80 13.98 14.27 8.82
C GLY A 80 12.49 14.18 9.19
N LYS A 81 11.63 14.70 8.32
CA LYS A 81 10.18 14.53 8.44
C LYS A 81 9.85 13.05 8.35
N LEU A 82 9.00 12.55 9.25
CA LEU A 82 8.64 11.14 9.32
C LEU A 82 8.00 10.63 8.02
N ASP A 83 7.16 11.44 7.38
CA ASP A 83 6.56 11.14 6.08
C ASP A 83 7.62 11.00 4.97
N SER A 84 8.63 11.86 4.97
CA SER A 84 9.74 11.81 4.01
C SER A 84 10.60 10.57 4.20
N ASP A 85 10.95 10.23 5.44
CA ASP A 85 11.77 9.06 5.75
C ASP A 85 11.03 7.75 5.42
N LEU A 86 9.73 7.66 5.74
CA LEU A 86 8.88 6.53 5.36
C LEU A 86 8.76 6.41 3.83
N GLY A 87 8.53 7.53 3.14
CA GLY A 87 8.46 7.55 1.68
C GLY A 87 9.77 7.10 1.04
N SER A 88 10.90 7.59 1.53
CA SER A 88 12.23 7.18 1.05
C SER A 88 12.47 5.68 1.26
N ALA A 89 12.18 5.16 2.46
CA ALA A 89 12.36 3.75 2.77
C ALA A 89 11.47 2.85 1.89
N ILE A 90 10.18 3.17 1.77
CA ILE A 90 9.23 2.38 0.99
C ILE A 90 9.52 2.47 -0.51
N MET A 91 9.86 3.65 -1.03
CA MET A 91 10.23 3.82 -2.44
C MET A 91 11.55 3.12 -2.81
N SER A 92 12.40 2.76 -1.83
CA SER A 92 13.59 1.93 -2.06
C SER A 92 13.27 0.45 -2.32
N ILE A 93 12.07 0.00 -1.99
CA ILE A 93 11.63 -1.38 -2.24
C ILE A 93 11.44 -1.59 -3.74
N ASN A 94 12.00 -2.68 -4.27
CA ASN A 94 11.88 -3.01 -5.69
C ASN A 94 10.41 -3.12 -6.11
N ALA A 95 10.10 -2.60 -7.31
CA ALA A 95 8.78 -2.56 -7.94
C ALA A 95 7.78 -1.58 -7.31
N VAL A 96 8.08 -0.92 -6.21
CA VAL A 96 7.23 0.17 -5.69
C VAL A 96 7.30 1.37 -6.64
N LYS A 97 6.14 1.97 -6.95
CA LYS A 97 5.99 3.09 -7.90
C LYS A 97 5.13 4.24 -7.38
N GLY A 98 4.58 4.11 -6.20
CA GLY A 98 3.81 5.17 -5.57
C GLY A 98 3.71 4.94 -4.07
N PHE A 99 3.61 6.03 -3.32
CA PHE A 99 3.50 6.05 -1.88
C PHE A 99 2.51 7.14 -1.47
N GLU A 100 1.68 6.86 -0.49
CA GLU A 100 0.75 7.83 0.10
C GLU A 100 0.54 7.58 1.59
N ILE A 101 0.16 8.63 2.31
CA ILE A 101 -0.08 8.62 3.76
C ILE A 101 -1.49 9.11 4.03
N GLY A 102 -2.20 8.45 4.95
CA GLY A 102 -3.58 8.80 5.30
C GLY A 102 -4.50 8.75 4.09
N ASN A 103 -5.20 9.85 3.81
CA ASN A 103 -6.06 9.98 2.62
C ASN A 103 -5.27 10.01 1.31
N GLY A 104 -3.95 10.28 1.36
CA GLY A 104 -3.11 10.26 0.17
C GLY A 104 -3.63 11.18 -0.93
N PHE A 105 -3.74 10.68 -2.15
CA PHE A 105 -4.23 11.45 -3.30
C PHE A 105 -5.71 11.87 -3.19
N ASP A 106 -6.52 11.13 -2.43
CA ASP A 106 -7.94 11.48 -2.22
C ASP A 106 -8.10 12.81 -1.48
N ALA A 107 -7.10 13.21 -0.66
CA ALA A 107 -7.08 14.50 0.02
C ALA A 107 -7.19 15.70 -0.92
N ALA A 108 -6.71 15.57 -2.17
CA ALA A 108 -6.80 16.64 -3.18
C ALA A 108 -8.24 16.99 -3.57
N SER A 109 -9.18 16.07 -3.37
CA SER A 109 -10.61 16.23 -3.68
C SER A 109 -11.41 16.81 -2.49
N LEU A 110 -10.81 16.88 -1.29
CA LEU A 110 -11.46 17.30 -0.06
C LEU A 110 -11.28 18.78 0.19
N LYS A 111 -12.26 19.38 0.86
CA LYS A 111 -12.08 20.71 1.46
C LYS A 111 -11.22 20.59 2.72
N GLY A 112 -10.55 21.69 3.10
CA GLY A 112 -9.74 21.71 4.32
C GLY A 112 -10.51 21.32 5.58
N SER A 113 -11.78 21.69 5.70
CA SER A 113 -12.65 21.28 6.80
C SER A 113 -12.99 19.79 6.81
N GLU A 114 -13.05 19.16 5.64
CA GLU A 114 -13.33 17.71 5.48
C GLU A 114 -12.08 16.87 5.75
N ASN A 115 -10.91 17.41 5.39
CA ASN A 115 -9.63 16.71 5.61
C ASN A 115 -9.01 16.97 6.99
N SER A 116 -9.59 17.86 7.79
CA SER A 116 -9.09 18.21 9.13
C SER A 116 -9.31 17.04 10.11
N ASP A 117 -8.25 16.70 10.86
CA ASP A 117 -8.34 15.72 11.96
C ASP A 117 -8.69 16.46 13.27
N GLU A 118 -9.98 16.62 13.51
CA GLU A 118 -10.46 17.32 14.69
C GLU A 118 -10.22 16.50 15.98
N MET A 119 -9.99 17.22 17.08
CA MET A 119 -9.80 16.62 18.41
C MET A 119 -10.99 16.91 19.33
N ARG A 120 -11.28 15.95 20.18
CA ARG A 120 -12.29 16.05 21.25
C ARG A 120 -11.72 15.50 22.56
N ILE A 121 -12.31 15.88 23.68
CA ILE A 121 -12.00 15.23 24.95
C ILE A 121 -12.95 14.07 25.14
N LYS A 122 -12.39 12.86 25.25
CA LYS A 122 -13.13 11.63 25.57
C LYS A 122 -12.46 10.97 26.78
N ASN A 123 -13.24 10.69 27.83
CA ASN A 123 -12.72 10.12 29.07
C ASN A 123 -11.50 10.91 29.65
N ASN A 124 -11.61 12.21 29.68
CA ASN A 124 -10.55 13.16 30.11
C ASN A 124 -9.23 13.07 29.35
N LYS A 125 -9.26 12.52 28.12
CA LYS A 125 -8.08 12.43 27.25
C LYS A 125 -8.36 13.04 25.87
N PRO A 126 -7.38 13.75 25.28
CA PRO A 126 -7.47 14.17 23.89
C PRO A 126 -7.64 12.96 22.98
N THR A 127 -8.57 13.02 22.05
CA THR A 127 -8.85 11.94 21.09
C THR A 127 -9.15 12.56 19.74
N PHE A 128 -8.51 12.10 18.71
CA PHE A 128 -8.85 12.43 17.33
C PHE A 128 -10.11 11.71 16.91
N ILE A 129 -10.96 12.36 16.11
CA ILE A 129 -12.21 11.77 15.60
C ILE A 129 -12.05 11.23 14.17
N SER A 130 -10.95 11.58 13.50
CA SER A 130 -10.55 11.07 12.19
C SER A 130 -9.03 10.87 12.15
N ASN A 131 -8.52 10.26 11.10
CA ASN A 131 -7.09 10.07 10.85
C ASN A 131 -6.76 10.30 9.37
N ASN A 132 -7.24 11.39 8.82
CA ASN A 132 -7.09 11.77 7.42
C ASN A 132 -5.61 11.99 7.05
N SER A 133 -4.84 12.51 7.99
CA SER A 133 -3.39 12.75 7.84
C SER A 133 -2.54 11.49 8.06
N GLY A 134 -3.16 10.34 8.38
CA GLY A 134 -2.46 9.07 8.55
C GLY A 134 -1.45 9.05 9.70
N GLY A 135 -1.74 9.75 10.81
CA GLY A 135 -0.93 9.77 12.02
C GLY A 135 0.29 10.70 11.97
N ILE A 136 0.46 11.48 10.91
CA ILE A 136 1.61 12.39 10.75
C ILE A 136 1.10 13.80 10.45
N LEU A 137 1.47 14.76 11.31
CA LEU A 137 1.14 16.17 11.17
C LEU A 137 2.43 17.00 11.15
N GLY A 138 2.64 17.78 10.10
CA GLY A 138 3.84 18.62 9.97
C GLY A 138 5.16 17.81 9.95
N GLY A 139 5.14 16.54 9.53
CA GLY A 139 6.30 15.66 9.53
C GLY A 139 6.57 14.95 10.86
N ILE A 140 5.64 15.05 11.84
CA ILE A 140 5.81 14.53 13.20
C ILE A 140 4.63 13.60 13.54
N SER A 141 4.90 12.48 14.20
CA SER A 141 3.84 11.55 14.62
C SER A 141 2.91 12.19 15.66
N SER A 142 1.59 12.05 15.45
CA SER A 142 0.54 12.61 16.29
C SER A 142 0.11 11.71 17.46
N GLY A 143 0.61 10.47 17.50
CA GLY A 143 0.16 9.43 18.44
C GLY A 143 -1.03 8.62 17.93
N GLN A 144 -1.55 8.94 16.75
CA GLN A 144 -2.51 8.10 16.04
C GLN A 144 -1.79 6.95 15.32
N ASP A 145 -2.57 5.98 14.84
CA ASP A 145 -2.02 4.95 13.95
C ASP A 145 -1.40 5.61 12.71
N ILE A 146 -0.17 5.21 12.35
CA ILE A 146 0.39 5.62 11.07
C ILE A 146 -0.16 4.70 10.00
N ILE A 147 -0.78 5.30 8.97
CA ILE A 147 -1.38 4.58 7.85
C ILE A 147 -0.67 5.02 6.57
N VAL A 148 -0.01 4.08 5.91
CA VAL A 148 0.64 4.30 4.62
C VAL A 148 0.19 3.29 3.61
N ARG A 149 0.11 3.69 2.34
CA ARG A 149 -0.16 2.80 1.22
C ARG A 149 0.92 2.98 0.16
N PHE A 150 1.20 1.91 -0.56
CA PHE A 150 2.11 1.97 -1.68
C PHE A 150 1.70 1.04 -2.81
N ALA A 151 1.96 1.49 -4.03
CA ALA A 151 1.64 0.77 -5.24
C ALA A 151 2.86 -0.03 -5.72
N VAL A 152 2.64 -1.32 -5.97
CA VAL A 152 3.60 -2.22 -6.57
C VAL A 152 3.22 -2.44 -8.03
N LYS A 153 4.16 -2.17 -8.96
CA LYS A 153 3.90 -2.35 -10.39
C LYS A 153 3.73 -3.84 -10.76
N PRO A 154 3.05 -4.14 -11.88
CA PRO A 154 3.04 -5.49 -12.43
C PRO A 154 4.46 -6.03 -12.68
N THR A 155 4.65 -7.34 -12.53
CA THR A 155 5.89 -8.01 -12.89
C THR A 155 6.16 -7.81 -14.37
N SER A 156 7.37 -7.35 -14.72
CA SER A 156 7.73 -7.12 -16.11
C SER A 156 8.17 -8.38 -16.85
N SER A 157 8.54 -9.44 -16.12
CA SER A 157 8.97 -10.74 -16.69
C SER A 157 7.73 -11.60 -16.98
N ILE A 158 7.03 -11.31 -18.07
CA ILE A 158 5.83 -12.02 -18.50
C ILE A 158 6.09 -12.88 -19.73
N ARG A 159 5.24 -13.90 -19.95
CA ARG A 159 5.34 -14.82 -21.08
C ARG A 159 4.78 -14.24 -22.37
N LYS A 160 3.96 -13.18 -22.30
CA LYS A 160 3.47 -12.47 -23.48
C LYS A 160 4.62 -11.84 -24.24
N GLU A 161 4.59 -11.96 -25.54
CA GLU A 161 5.53 -11.29 -26.45
C GLU A 161 5.34 -9.77 -26.36
N ARG A 162 6.47 -9.04 -26.32
CA ARG A 162 6.50 -7.58 -26.25
C ARG A 162 7.53 -7.04 -27.21
N LYS A 163 7.19 -5.90 -27.81
CA LYS A 163 8.08 -5.17 -28.72
C LYS A 163 9.26 -4.59 -27.95
N THR A 164 10.44 -4.69 -28.54
CA THR A 164 11.69 -4.13 -28.02
C THR A 164 12.64 -3.85 -29.18
N ILE A 165 13.85 -3.46 -28.88
CA ILE A 165 14.94 -3.32 -29.85
C ILE A 165 16.10 -4.24 -29.45
N ASP A 166 16.84 -4.74 -30.44
CA ASP A 166 18.08 -5.47 -30.24
C ASP A 166 19.27 -4.52 -30.02
N LYS A 167 20.47 -5.09 -29.78
CA LYS A 167 21.72 -4.31 -29.59
C LYS A 167 22.12 -3.53 -30.83
N SER A 168 21.63 -3.92 -32.01
CA SER A 168 21.88 -3.26 -33.28
C SER A 168 20.83 -2.23 -33.64
N GLN A 169 19.95 -1.90 -32.70
CA GLN A 169 18.85 -0.93 -32.82
C GLN A 169 17.76 -1.35 -33.84
N ASN A 170 17.60 -2.63 -34.11
CA ASN A 170 16.50 -3.14 -34.91
C ASN A 170 15.29 -3.47 -34.02
N GLU A 171 14.09 -3.23 -34.55
CA GLU A 171 12.87 -3.67 -33.88
C GLU A 171 12.82 -5.19 -33.79
N THR A 172 12.49 -5.69 -32.61
CA THR A 172 12.36 -7.11 -32.33
C THR A 172 11.28 -7.36 -31.29
N ALA A 173 11.07 -8.61 -30.93
CA ALA A 173 10.15 -9.01 -29.89
C ALA A 173 10.85 -9.90 -28.85
N ILE A 174 10.41 -9.78 -27.60
CA ILE A 174 10.91 -10.60 -26.49
C ILE A 174 9.74 -11.16 -25.67
N SER A 175 9.88 -12.41 -25.27
CA SER A 175 9.07 -13.05 -24.21
C SER A 175 9.99 -13.61 -23.15
N THR A 176 9.55 -13.61 -21.89
CA THR A 176 10.35 -14.17 -20.81
C THR A 176 9.96 -15.62 -20.59
N THR A 177 10.95 -16.52 -20.59
CA THR A 177 10.79 -17.92 -20.23
C THR A 177 11.21 -18.15 -18.77
N GLY A 178 10.68 -19.21 -18.13
CA GLY A 178 11.00 -19.58 -16.75
C GLY A 178 9.91 -19.16 -15.77
N ARG A 179 10.33 -18.80 -14.54
CA ARG A 179 9.40 -18.45 -13.46
C ARG A 179 8.56 -17.24 -13.82
N HIS A 180 7.25 -17.35 -13.58
CA HIS A 180 6.28 -16.31 -13.80
C HIS A 180 5.56 -16.00 -12.49
N ASP A 181 5.64 -14.74 -12.05
CA ASP A 181 4.92 -14.23 -10.89
C ASP A 181 3.75 -13.35 -11.39
N PRO A 182 2.49 -13.81 -11.25
CA PRO A 182 1.34 -13.05 -11.73
C PRO A 182 1.11 -11.75 -10.93
N CYS A 183 1.61 -11.69 -9.69
CA CYS A 183 1.59 -10.48 -8.88
C CYS A 183 2.67 -10.55 -7.80
N VAL A 184 3.71 -9.72 -7.91
CA VAL A 184 4.81 -9.68 -6.93
C VAL A 184 4.37 -9.07 -5.59
N GLY A 185 3.30 -8.30 -5.56
CA GLY A 185 2.77 -7.71 -4.32
C GLY A 185 2.13 -8.70 -3.34
N ILE A 186 1.95 -9.97 -3.75
CA ILE A 186 1.46 -11.05 -2.87
C ILE A 186 2.59 -11.72 -2.07
N ARG A 187 3.86 -11.42 -2.37
CA ARG A 187 5.03 -12.11 -1.81
C ARG A 187 5.79 -11.28 -0.78
#